data_9202e9fdf2f08130c0acea86580a9fc4
#
_entry.id   9202e9fdf2f08130c0acea86580a9fc4
#
_cell.length_a   1.000
_cell.length_b   1.000
_cell.length_c   1.000
_cell.angle_alpha   90.00
_cell.angle_beta   90.00
_cell.angle_gamma   90.00
#
_symmetry.space_group_name_H-M   'P 1'
#
loop_
_entity.id
_entity.type
_entity.pdbx_description
1 polymer ?
#
loop_
_entity_poly.entity_id
_entity_poly.type
_entity_poly.pdbx_seq_one_letter_code
_entity_poly.pdbx_strand_id
1 'polypeptide(L)'
;LSAMKGEVVAADQYVKKWLKRGDNFSLALELMRAPLPKDSDDFAADYGNPTFAFGVRYTFNNKVSLHREADTDWGMLIPVGYHSPLGNTLSLYTTFYRPLHRSRTWETAYSLSGGVGFSSSIYNKNNAIDNEFIGSHTSIYFAAGVHQSFHFAPKWAVRASLEFVHHSNGALYRPNKGSNTVGASLALLYTPYYEQTLRAEPTLRKKPFQQGLYLNFAAGLGAKTLLEDWLITQFGTPPSHPDYRTESFRIYPAYSLQADVMWRYARRWSSGLGVD
;
A
#
# COMPACT_ATOMS: atom_id res chain seq x y z
N LEU A 1 15.23 8.13 -8.39
CA LEU A 1 15.72 7.56 -7.12
C LEU A 1 15.17 8.36 -5.95
N SER A 2 14.59 7.68 -4.96
CA SER A 2 14.08 8.31 -3.75
C SER A 2 14.59 7.65 -2.49
N ALA A 3 14.65 8.43 -1.41
CA ALA A 3 14.93 7.97 -0.06
C ALA A 3 13.83 8.48 0.86
N MET A 4 13.26 7.59 1.69
CA MET A 4 12.18 7.91 2.62
C MET A 4 12.59 7.58 4.05
N LYS A 5 12.41 8.52 4.95
CA LYS A 5 12.41 8.27 6.39
C LYS A 5 10.96 8.06 6.81
N GLY A 6 10.68 6.91 7.39
CA GLY A 6 9.36 6.52 7.79
C GLY A 6 9.28 6.05 9.23
N GLU A 7 8.05 5.86 9.65
CA GLU A 7 7.70 5.26 10.93
C GLU A 7 6.54 4.29 10.75
N VAL A 8 6.69 3.08 11.25
CA VAL A 8 5.61 2.10 11.31
C VAL A 8 4.60 2.57 12.34
N VAL A 9 3.33 2.64 11.93
CA VAL A 9 2.22 3.03 12.78
C VAL A 9 1.25 1.87 12.96
N ALA A 10 0.80 1.66 14.18
CA ALA A 10 -0.20 0.66 14.49
C ALA A 10 -1.60 1.29 14.39
N ALA A 11 -2.42 0.77 13.49
CA ALA A 11 -3.84 1.16 13.39
C ALA A 11 -4.68 0.54 14.51
N ASP A 12 -4.26 -0.61 15.02
CA ASP A 12 -4.94 -1.35 16.09
C ASP A 12 -4.35 -0.94 17.46
N GLN A 13 -5.23 -0.63 18.41
CA GLN A 13 -4.83 -0.18 19.75
C GLN A 13 -4.01 -1.23 20.55
N TYR A 14 -4.23 -2.52 20.29
CA TYR A 14 -3.47 -3.58 20.95
C TYR A 14 -2.06 -3.66 20.40
N VAL A 15 -1.93 -3.65 19.07
CA VAL A 15 -0.61 -3.67 18.41
C VAL A 15 0.20 -2.43 18.76
N LYS A 16 -0.46 -1.28 19.00
CA LYS A 16 0.20 -0.06 19.46
C LYS A 16 0.94 -0.26 20.78
N LYS A 17 0.42 -1.08 21.70
CA LYS A 17 1.09 -1.42 22.96
C LYS A 17 2.37 -2.22 22.74
N TRP A 18 2.44 -3.02 21.66
CA TRP A 18 3.56 -3.92 21.37
C TRP A 18 4.62 -3.31 20.47
N LEU A 19 4.26 -2.31 19.67
CA LEU A 19 5.22 -1.59 18.85
C LEU A 19 6.09 -0.69 19.73
N LYS A 20 7.29 -1.16 20.05
CA LYS A 20 8.24 -0.44 20.92
C LYS A 20 9.06 0.57 20.14
N ARG A 21 9.31 0.29 18.87
CA ARG A 21 10.04 1.18 17.97
C ARG A 21 9.55 0.99 16.53
N GLY A 22 9.21 2.07 15.86
CA GLY A 22 8.64 2.09 14.52
C GLY A 22 9.56 2.65 13.43
N ASP A 23 10.75 3.14 13.77
CA ASP A 23 11.67 3.79 12.81
C ASP A 23 12.04 2.88 11.65
N ASN A 24 11.81 3.35 10.42
CA ASN A 24 12.31 2.68 9.23
C ASN A 24 12.87 3.67 8.20
N PHE A 25 13.53 3.11 7.20
CA PHE A 25 14.09 3.86 6.09
C PHE A 25 13.88 3.06 4.81
N SER A 26 13.58 3.70 3.70
CA SER A 26 13.49 3.01 2.41
C SER A 26 14.19 3.76 1.29
N LEU A 27 14.67 2.97 0.32
CA LEU A 27 15.17 3.44 -0.96
C LEU A 27 14.26 2.90 -2.06
N ALA A 28 13.95 3.74 -3.05
CA ALA A 28 13.18 3.30 -4.21
C ALA A 28 13.78 3.84 -5.51
N LEU A 29 13.67 3.01 -6.55
CA LEU A 29 13.99 3.36 -7.92
C LEU A 29 12.73 3.18 -8.75
N GLU A 30 12.40 4.19 -9.56
CA GLU A 30 11.24 4.17 -10.45
C GLU A 30 11.63 4.50 -11.88
N LEU A 31 11.06 3.76 -12.82
CA LEU A 31 11.04 4.08 -14.23
C LEU A 31 9.67 4.66 -14.58
N MET A 32 9.66 5.91 -15.03
CA MET A 32 8.43 6.68 -15.24
C MET A 32 8.13 6.87 -16.73
N ARG A 33 6.87 6.71 -17.10
CA ARG A 33 6.33 7.05 -18.41
C ARG A 33 5.37 8.23 -18.26
N ALA A 34 5.81 9.41 -18.69
CA ALA A 34 4.97 10.59 -18.80
C ALA A 34 4.31 10.65 -20.19
N PRO A 35 3.10 11.22 -20.31
CA PRO A 35 2.44 11.43 -21.59
C PRO A 35 3.22 12.44 -22.45
N LEU A 36 3.27 12.19 -23.76
CA LEU A 36 3.90 13.05 -24.75
C LEU A 36 2.83 13.60 -25.71
N PRO A 37 3.07 14.73 -26.44
CA PRO A 37 2.11 15.33 -27.36
C PRO A 37 1.58 14.40 -28.46
N LYS A 38 2.38 13.38 -28.82
CA LYS A 38 2.00 12.37 -29.84
C LYS A 38 1.08 11.28 -29.30
N ASP A 39 0.96 11.15 -27.98
CA ASP A 39 0.10 10.15 -27.36
C ASP A 39 -1.34 10.63 -27.42
N SER A 40 -2.18 9.94 -28.19
CA SER A 40 -3.59 10.23 -28.31
C SER A 40 -4.37 9.33 -27.35
N ASP A 41 -4.72 9.86 -26.18
CA ASP A 41 -5.49 9.14 -25.18
C ASP A 41 -6.49 10.06 -24.48
N ASP A 42 -7.77 9.88 -24.84
CA ASP A 42 -8.88 10.64 -24.27
C ASP A 42 -8.99 10.46 -22.75
N PHE A 43 -8.68 9.25 -22.25
CA PHE A 43 -8.67 8.94 -20.83
C PHE A 43 -7.58 9.72 -20.10
N ALA A 44 -6.37 9.74 -20.64
CA ALA A 44 -5.26 10.46 -20.04
C ALA A 44 -5.59 11.96 -19.88
N ALA A 45 -6.24 12.56 -20.90
CA ALA A 45 -6.66 13.95 -20.86
C ALA A 45 -7.68 14.23 -19.74
N ASP A 46 -8.64 13.33 -19.53
CA ASP A 46 -9.64 13.46 -18.46
C ASP A 46 -9.04 13.38 -17.05
N TYR A 47 -7.91 12.70 -16.89
CA TYR A 47 -7.18 12.59 -15.61
C TYR A 47 -6.01 13.58 -15.49
N GLY A 48 -5.86 14.54 -16.41
CA GLY A 48 -4.81 15.56 -16.37
C GLY A 48 -3.46 15.03 -16.84
N ASN A 49 -3.45 14.09 -17.78
CA ASN A 49 -2.24 13.46 -18.32
C ASN A 49 -1.35 12.84 -17.24
N PRO A 50 -1.82 11.77 -16.58
CA PRO A 50 -1.11 11.12 -15.50
C PRO A 50 0.21 10.50 -15.97
N THR A 51 1.14 10.36 -15.05
CA THR A 51 2.39 9.61 -15.24
C THR A 51 2.26 8.25 -14.59
N PHE A 52 2.65 7.20 -15.30
CA PHE A 52 2.76 5.85 -14.75
C PHE A 52 4.21 5.53 -14.46
N ALA A 53 4.45 4.79 -13.39
CA ALA A 53 5.77 4.31 -13.02
C ALA A 53 5.75 2.83 -12.70
N PHE A 54 6.86 2.15 -12.98
CA PHE A 54 7.21 0.86 -12.40
C PHE A 54 8.35 1.08 -11.41
N GLY A 55 8.21 0.54 -10.20
CA GLY A 55 9.14 0.81 -9.11
C GLY A 55 9.56 -0.43 -8.35
N VAL A 56 10.74 -0.31 -7.75
CA VAL A 56 11.30 -1.23 -6.77
C VAL A 56 11.61 -0.42 -5.53
N ARG A 57 11.14 -0.87 -4.35
CA ARG A 57 11.43 -0.25 -3.06
C ARG A 57 12.01 -1.30 -2.10
N TYR A 58 13.09 -0.96 -1.47
CA TYR A 58 13.63 -1.74 -0.35
C TYR A 58 13.48 -0.96 0.94
N THR A 59 12.79 -1.55 1.91
CA THR A 59 12.52 -0.94 3.22
C THR A 59 13.34 -1.65 4.28
N PHE A 60 14.19 -0.90 4.97
CA PHE A 60 14.98 -1.34 6.09
C PHE A 60 14.17 -1.17 7.37
N ASN A 61 13.71 -2.28 7.94
CA ASN A 61 12.97 -2.33 9.20
C ASN A 61 13.84 -2.77 10.39
N ASN A 62 15.18 -2.71 10.27
CA ASN A 62 16.11 -3.19 11.29
C ASN A 62 15.92 -2.54 12.67
N LYS A 63 15.30 -1.37 12.70
CA LYS A 63 15.01 -0.64 13.94
C LYS A 63 13.59 -0.83 14.42
N VAL A 64 12.74 -1.50 13.66
CA VAL A 64 11.37 -1.80 14.08
C VAL A 64 11.40 -2.99 15.02
N SER A 65 10.83 -2.82 16.19
CA SER A 65 10.80 -3.88 17.21
C SER A 65 9.44 -3.98 17.88
N LEU A 66 9.02 -5.21 18.08
CA LEU A 66 7.75 -5.57 18.69
C LEU A 66 8.04 -6.38 19.95
N HIS A 67 7.37 -6.06 21.04
CA HIS A 67 7.49 -6.78 22.27
C HIS A 67 6.21 -6.68 23.09
N ARG A 68 5.67 -7.82 23.45
CA ARG A 68 4.48 -7.94 24.27
C ARG A 68 4.89 -8.12 25.74
N GLU A 69 4.47 -7.19 26.57
CA GLU A 69 4.59 -7.30 28.01
C GLU A 69 3.48 -8.18 28.58
N ALA A 70 3.68 -8.70 29.78
CA ALA A 70 2.63 -9.41 30.51
C ALA A 70 1.44 -8.44 30.69
N ASP A 71 0.27 -8.87 30.23
CA ASP A 71 -0.98 -8.13 30.34
C ASP A 71 -2.01 -9.00 31.05
N THR A 72 -2.51 -8.51 32.19
CA THR A 72 -3.51 -9.19 33.01
C THR A 72 -4.84 -9.34 32.28
N ASP A 73 -5.15 -8.45 31.34
CA ASP A 73 -6.39 -8.47 30.56
C ASP A 73 -6.41 -9.62 29.54
N TRP A 74 -5.24 -10.15 29.20
CA TRP A 74 -5.04 -11.24 28.25
C TRP A 74 -4.36 -12.46 28.86
N GLY A 75 -4.77 -12.85 30.04
CA GLY A 75 -4.20 -13.77 31.01
C GLY A 75 -3.54 -15.09 30.54
N MET A 76 -3.56 -15.40 29.25
CA MET A 76 -2.93 -16.59 28.68
C MET A 76 -1.68 -16.29 27.82
N LEU A 77 -1.27 -15.04 27.71
CA LEU A 77 -0.09 -14.66 26.94
C LEU A 77 1.16 -14.73 27.81
N ILE A 78 2.02 -15.66 27.50
CA ILE A 78 3.34 -15.78 28.13
C ILE A 78 4.28 -14.80 27.43
N PRO A 79 4.81 -13.77 28.10
CA PRO A 79 5.80 -12.89 27.52
C PRO A 79 7.08 -13.64 27.20
N VAL A 80 7.77 -13.22 26.15
CA VAL A 80 9.08 -13.78 25.78
C VAL A 80 10.19 -12.80 26.11
N GLY A 81 11.40 -13.30 26.37
CA GLY A 81 12.56 -12.49 26.75
C GLY A 81 13.27 -11.80 25.58
N TYR A 82 12.62 -11.66 24.40
CA TYR A 82 13.23 -11.07 23.22
C TYR A 82 12.25 -10.13 22.50
N HIS A 83 12.78 -9.23 21.66
CA HIS A 83 12.01 -8.39 20.76
C HIS A 83 11.86 -9.06 19.39
N SER A 84 10.64 -9.09 18.88
CA SER A 84 10.36 -9.63 17.55
C SER A 84 10.69 -8.59 16.46
N PRO A 85 11.44 -8.95 15.41
CA PRO A 85 11.71 -8.06 14.28
C PRO A 85 10.51 -8.00 13.32
N LEU A 86 10.32 -6.89 12.63
CA LEU A 86 9.37 -6.79 11.52
C LEU A 86 9.92 -7.40 10.22
N GLY A 87 11.23 -7.43 10.05
CA GLY A 87 11.89 -7.87 8.81
C GLY A 87 11.94 -6.76 7.73
N ASN A 88 13.01 -6.80 6.93
CA ASN A 88 13.15 -5.91 5.79
C ASN A 88 12.21 -6.35 4.66
N THR A 89 11.77 -5.40 3.83
CA THR A 89 10.79 -5.67 2.77
C THR A 89 11.29 -5.18 1.42
N LEU A 90 11.26 -6.04 0.41
CA LEU A 90 11.43 -5.70 -1.00
C LEU A 90 10.05 -5.61 -1.64
N SER A 91 9.73 -4.49 -2.29
CA SER A 91 8.45 -4.29 -2.98
C SER A 91 8.66 -4.01 -4.45
N LEU A 92 7.85 -4.65 -5.30
CA LEU A 92 7.72 -4.40 -6.73
C LEU A 92 6.33 -3.82 -6.96
N TYR A 93 6.24 -2.64 -7.61
CA TYR A 93 4.97 -1.94 -7.71
C TYR A 93 4.84 -1.10 -8.97
N THR A 94 3.59 -0.76 -9.28
CA THR A 94 3.26 0.27 -10.25
C THR A 94 2.63 1.45 -9.55
N THR A 95 2.87 2.65 -10.06
CA THR A 95 2.34 3.90 -9.50
C THR A 95 1.64 4.70 -10.58
N PHE A 96 0.48 5.21 -10.22
CA PHE A 96 -0.28 6.21 -10.95
C PHE A 96 -0.06 7.56 -10.28
N TYR A 97 0.64 8.48 -10.96
CA TYR A 97 0.83 9.86 -10.53
C TYR A 97 -0.17 10.77 -11.25
N ARG A 98 -1.06 11.41 -10.52
CA ARG A 98 -1.97 12.40 -11.09
C ARG A 98 -1.52 13.81 -10.74
N PRO A 99 -1.16 14.63 -11.73
CA PRO A 99 -0.83 16.02 -11.50
C PRO A 99 -2.10 16.81 -11.11
N LEU A 100 -2.00 17.59 -10.05
CA LEU A 100 -2.99 18.58 -9.65
C LEU A 100 -2.65 19.94 -10.24
N HIS A 101 -1.35 20.24 -10.26
CA HIS A 101 -0.79 21.44 -10.89
C HIS A 101 0.53 21.07 -11.55
N ARG A 102 0.75 21.59 -12.77
CA ARG A 102 1.99 21.40 -13.52
C ARG A 102 2.37 22.70 -14.18
N SER A 103 3.58 23.18 -13.93
CA SER A 103 4.18 24.35 -14.52
C SER A 103 5.61 24.06 -14.95
N ARG A 104 6.31 25.04 -15.54
CA ARG A 104 7.71 24.88 -15.95
C ARG A 104 8.64 24.53 -14.80
N THR A 105 8.37 25.06 -13.60
CA THR A 105 9.23 24.96 -12.43
C THR A 105 8.66 24.02 -11.36
N TRP A 106 7.34 23.96 -11.21
CA TRP A 106 6.68 23.24 -10.14
C TRP A 106 5.66 22.22 -10.65
N GLU A 107 5.65 21.07 -10.02
CA GLU A 107 4.59 20.08 -10.19
C GLU A 107 4.10 19.58 -8.83
N THR A 108 2.81 19.71 -8.60
CA THR A 108 2.10 19.12 -7.45
C THR A 108 1.31 17.93 -7.97
N ALA A 109 1.45 16.77 -7.34
CA ALA A 109 0.75 15.56 -7.72
C ALA A 109 0.35 14.73 -6.50
N TYR A 110 -0.62 13.84 -6.67
CA TYR A 110 -0.81 12.71 -5.76
C TYR A 110 -0.54 11.41 -6.49
N SER A 111 -0.27 10.37 -5.73
CA SER A 111 -0.05 9.02 -6.28
C SER A 111 -0.87 7.97 -5.57
N LEU A 112 -1.15 6.91 -6.34
CA LEU A 112 -1.63 5.63 -5.83
C LEU A 112 -0.75 4.54 -6.43
N SER A 113 -0.29 3.61 -5.58
CA SER A 113 0.58 2.51 -6.00
C SER A 113 -0.01 1.18 -5.56
N GLY A 114 0.16 0.17 -6.39
CA GLY A 114 -0.20 -1.22 -6.09
C GLY A 114 0.89 -2.17 -6.56
N GLY A 115 1.07 -3.27 -5.82
CA GLY A 115 2.11 -4.24 -6.14
C GLY A 115 2.21 -5.38 -5.14
N VAL A 116 3.39 -5.97 -5.08
CA VAL A 116 3.72 -7.09 -4.19
C VAL A 116 4.93 -6.76 -3.33
N GLY A 117 4.92 -7.21 -2.09
CA GLY A 117 6.03 -7.10 -1.14
C GLY A 117 6.54 -8.47 -0.70
N PHE A 118 7.84 -8.56 -0.42
CA PHE A 118 8.51 -9.74 0.09
C PHE A 118 9.25 -9.39 1.37
N SER A 119 8.79 -9.93 2.51
CA SER A 119 9.36 -9.67 3.83
C SER A 119 10.36 -10.73 4.22
N SER A 120 11.50 -10.31 4.78
CA SER A 120 12.58 -11.21 5.23
C SER A 120 12.26 -11.92 6.55
N SER A 121 11.36 -11.37 7.37
CA SER A 121 10.89 -11.95 8.63
C SER A 121 9.38 -11.84 8.73
N ILE A 122 8.77 -12.90 9.24
CA ILE A 122 7.32 -13.01 9.44
C ILE A 122 7.06 -13.46 10.86
N TYR A 123 5.78 -13.52 11.25
CA TYR A 123 5.39 -14.20 12.49
C TYR A 123 6.03 -15.59 12.55
N ASN A 124 6.64 -15.89 13.69
CA ASN A 124 7.19 -17.19 13.99
C ASN A 124 7.16 -17.40 15.50
N LYS A 125 6.63 -18.55 15.95
CA LYS A 125 6.43 -18.85 17.37
C LYS A 125 7.72 -18.95 18.19
N ASN A 126 8.88 -19.15 17.55
CA ASN A 126 10.14 -19.35 18.23
C ASN A 126 10.98 -18.07 18.37
N ASN A 127 10.92 -17.15 17.39
CA ASN A 127 11.81 -15.99 17.33
C ASN A 127 11.17 -14.67 16.89
N ALA A 128 9.89 -14.69 16.53
CA ALA A 128 9.15 -13.50 16.08
C ALA A 128 7.66 -13.56 16.47
N ILE A 129 7.40 -13.99 17.71
CA ILE A 129 6.05 -14.30 18.20
C ILE A 129 5.17 -13.05 18.34
N ASP A 130 5.75 -11.88 18.56
CA ASP A 130 5.02 -10.62 18.68
C ASP A 130 4.88 -9.90 17.32
N ASN A 131 5.40 -10.49 16.23
CA ASN A 131 5.20 -9.95 14.88
C ASN A 131 3.82 -10.29 14.33
N GLU A 132 2.79 -9.69 14.86
CA GLU A 132 1.43 -9.87 14.34
C GLU A 132 1.11 -9.03 13.09
N PHE A 133 2.04 -8.21 12.61
CA PHE A 133 1.85 -7.43 11.39
C PHE A 133 1.87 -8.30 10.14
N ILE A 134 2.85 -9.19 10.03
CA ILE A 134 3.16 -9.92 8.81
C ILE A 134 3.23 -11.43 9.10
N GLY A 135 2.28 -12.18 8.58
CA GLY A 135 2.18 -13.65 8.73
C GLY A 135 2.63 -14.44 7.51
N SER A 136 3.05 -13.79 6.41
CA SER A 136 3.58 -14.45 5.22
C SER A 136 4.70 -13.64 4.58
N HIS A 137 5.65 -14.32 3.94
CA HIS A 137 6.74 -13.64 3.21
C HIS A 137 6.23 -12.77 2.06
N THR A 138 5.18 -13.21 1.38
CA THR A 138 4.54 -12.45 0.29
C THR A 138 3.37 -11.65 0.82
N SER A 139 3.28 -10.38 0.43
CA SER A 139 2.21 -9.45 0.80
C SER A 139 1.77 -8.62 -0.40
N ILE A 140 0.57 -8.07 -0.33
CA ILE A 140 0.12 -7.00 -1.21
C ILE A 140 0.79 -5.72 -0.74
N TYR A 141 1.33 -4.96 -1.68
CA TYR A 141 1.84 -3.61 -1.47
C TYR A 141 0.79 -2.60 -1.94
N PHE A 142 0.50 -1.64 -1.09
CA PHE A 142 -0.29 -0.46 -1.45
C PHE A 142 0.43 0.77 -0.93
N ALA A 143 0.45 1.86 -1.73
CA ALA A 143 0.92 3.14 -1.24
C ALA A 143 0.09 4.29 -1.81
N ALA A 144 0.02 5.37 -1.05
CA ALA A 144 -0.56 6.63 -1.47
C ALA A 144 0.37 7.77 -1.03
N GLY A 145 0.42 8.85 -1.82
CA GLY A 145 1.29 9.98 -1.47
C GLY A 145 0.87 11.28 -2.11
N VAL A 146 1.37 12.37 -1.52
CA VAL A 146 1.33 13.71 -2.09
C VAL A 146 2.76 14.18 -2.34
N HIS A 147 2.95 14.84 -3.47
CA HIS A 147 4.27 15.11 -4.03
C HIS A 147 4.38 16.56 -4.48
N GLN A 148 5.49 17.19 -4.14
CA GLN A 148 5.86 18.50 -4.65
C GLN A 148 7.22 18.41 -5.33
N SER A 149 7.26 18.62 -6.66
CA SER A 149 8.50 18.60 -7.45
C SER A 149 8.92 20.01 -7.82
N PHE A 150 10.22 20.25 -7.76
CA PHE A 150 10.86 21.49 -8.21
C PHE A 150 11.86 21.17 -9.31
N HIS A 151 11.58 21.67 -10.52
CA HIS A 151 12.45 21.54 -11.69
C HIS A 151 13.50 22.66 -11.69
N PHE A 152 14.70 22.36 -11.21
CA PHE A 152 15.82 23.29 -11.13
C PHE A 152 16.63 23.35 -12.42
N ALA A 153 16.45 22.39 -13.33
CA ALA A 153 17.03 22.34 -14.65
C ALA A 153 16.07 21.68 -15.64
N PRO A 154 16.26 21.86 -16.98
CA PRO A 154 15.34 21.33 -17.99
C PRO A 154 15.08 19.81 -17.93
N LYS A 155 16.03 19.06 -17.37
CA LYS A 155 15.96 17.59 -17.29
C LYS A 155 16.01 17.06 -15.86
N TRP A 156 16.08 17.94 -14.85
CA TRP A 156 16.29 17.53 -13.48
C TRP A 156 15.33 18.21 -12.52
N ALA A 157 14.81 17.43 -11.61
CA ALA A 157 13.98 17.92 -10.51
C ALA A 157 14.31 17.22 -9.20
N VAL A 158 14.03 17.91 -8.10
CA VAL A 158 13.91 17.31 -6.77
C VAL A 158 12.44 17.22 -6.41
N ARG A 159 12.07 16.15 -5.73
CA ARG A 159 10.69 15.92 -5.27
C ARG A 159 10.69 15.65 -3.79
N ALA A 160 9.90 16.41 -3.04
CA ALA A 160 9.55 16.11 -1.66
C ALA A 160 8.18 15.45 -1.63
N SER A 161 7.99 14.46 -0.73
CA SER A 161 6.73 13.74 -0.64
C SER A 161 6.38 13.38 0.81
N LEU A 162 5.08 13.26 1.06
CA LEU A 162 4.53 12.56 2.21
C LEU A 162 3.83 11.31 1.69
N GLU A 163 4.18 10.17 2.26
CA GLU A 163 3.75 8.86 1.77
C GLU A 163 3.19 7.99 2.90
N PHE A 164 2.15 7.25 2.55
CA PHE A 164 1.64 6.12 3.32
C PHE A 164 1.93 4.85 2.54
N VAL A 165 2.46 3.83 3.22
CA VAL A 165 2.78 2.53 2.63
C VAL A 165 2.17 1.44 3.48
N HIS A 166 1.48 0.51 2.86
CA HIS A 166 0.82 -0.62 3.51
C HIS A 166 1.26 -1.95 2.90
N HIS A 167 1.53 -2.92 3.78
CA HIS A 167 1.75 -4.31 3.41
C HIS A 167 0.80 -5.21 4.20
N SER A 168 0.08 -6.09 3.50
CA SER A 168 -0.74 -7.13 4.11
C SER A 168 -0.93 -8.30 3.15
N ASN A 169 -1.29 -9.47 3.66
CA ASN A 169 -1.53 -10.64 2.83
C ASN A 169 -3.01 -10.89 2.52
N GLY A 170 -3.88 -9.89 2.76
CA GLY A 170 -5.31 -10.03 2.49
C GLY A 170 -6.01 -11.09 3.35
N ALA A 171 -5.48 -11.40 4.52
CA ALA A 171 -5.95 -12.47 5.42
C ALA A 171 -5.81 -13.90 4.86
N LEU A 172 -4.93 -14.10 3.87
CA LEU A 172 -4.61 -15.45 3.37
C LEU A 172 -3.82 -16.26 4.40
N TYR A 173 -3.01 -15.57 5.22
CA TYR A 173 -2.26 -16.14 6.35
C TYR A 173 -2.51 -15.33 7.62
N ARG A 174 -2.35 -15.97 8.78
CA ARG A 174 -2.42 -15.33 10.09
C ARG A 174 -1.07 -15.37 10.78
N PRO A 175 -0.76 -14.33 11.57
CA PRO A 175 -1.51 -13.08 11.76
C PRO A 175 -1.41 -12.17 10.53
N ASN A 176 -2.31 -11.20 10.44
CA ASN A 176 -2.29 -10.21 9.35
C ASN A 176 -2.91 -8.89 9.81
N LYS A 177 -2.28 -8.19 10.72
CA LYS A 177 -2.71 -6.84 11.10
C LYS A 177 -2.23 -5.79 10.11
N GLY A 178 -1.31 -6.17 9.22
CA GLY A 178 -0.72 -5.31 8.22
C GLY A 178 0.31 -4.33 8.78
N SER A 179 1.37 -4.09 8.02
CA SER A 179 2.38 -3.08 8.36
C SER A 179 2.04 -1.77 7.64
N ASN A 180 1.79 -0.72 8.41
CA ASN A 180 1.52 0.61 7.92
C ASN A 180 2.71 1.51 8.22
N THR A 181 3.25 2.19 7.22
CA THR A 181 4.34 3.16 7.38
C THR A 181 3.87 4.52 6.88
N VAL A 182 4.11 5.54 7.67
CA VAL A 182 3.95 6.95 7.26
C VAL A 182 5.35 7.56 7.21
N GLY A 183 5.66 8.34 6.17
CA GLY A 183 6.98 8.92 6.05
C GLY A 183 7.06 10.09 5.09
N ALA A 184 8.21 10.76 5.16
CA ALA A 184 8.59 11.79 4.23
C ALA A 184 9.74 11.31 3.36
N SER A 185 9.70 11.65 2.06
CA SER A 185 10.73 11.25 1.12
C SER A 185 11.28 12.43 0.34
N LEU A 186 12.53 12.25 -0.12
CA LEU A 186 13.18 13.11 -1.11
C LEU A 186 13.60 12.26 -2.29
N ALA A 187 13.38 12.76 -3.50
CA ALA A 187 13.76 12.09 -4.73
C ALA A 187 14.50 13.03 -5.68
N LEU A 188 15.46 12.44 -6.41
CA LEU A 188 16.06 13.07 -7.59
C LEU A 188 15.39 12.45 -8.83
N LEU A 189 14.87 13.30 -9.71
CA LEU A 189 14.19 12.91 -10.94
C LEU A 189 15.03 13.33 -12.15
N TYR A 190 15.19 12.42 -13.09
CA TYR A 190 15.67 12.72 -14.42
C TYR A 190 14.50 12.69 -15.41
N THR A 191 14.14 13.82 -15.98
CA THR A 191 12.92 14.03 -16.77
C THR A 191 13.27 14.68 -18.12
N PRO A 192 13.93 13.94 -19.05
CA PRO A 192 14.48 14.51 -20.29
C PRO A 192 13.42 15.10 -21.21
N TYR A 193 12.15 14.72 -21.06
CA TYR A 193 11.01 15.14 -21.90
C TYR A 193 10.00 16.02 -21.15
N TYR A 194 10.36 16.60 -19.99
CA TYR A 194 9.40 17.35 -19.17
C TYR A 194 8.75 18.52 -19.91
N GLU A 195 9.53 19.28 -20.69
CA GLU A 195 8.97 20.38 -21.49
C GLU A 195 7.97 19.91 -22.55
N GLN A 196 8.19 18.72 -23.12
CA GLN A 196 7.23 18.10 -24.04
C GLN A 196 5.95 17.67 -23.32
N THR A 197 6.09 17.15 -22.11
CA THR A 197 4.94 16.81 -21.26
C THR A 197 4.10 18.04 -20.91
N LEU A 198 4.73 19.20 -20.69
CA LEU A 198 4.01 20.48 -20.48
C LEU A 198 3.18 20.90 -21.72
N ARG A 199 3.69 20.59 -22.92
CA ARG A 199 3.03 20.91 -24.20
C ARG A 199 2.05 19.82 -24.65
N ALA A 200 1.93 18.71 -23.93
CA ALA A 200 0.94 17.67 -24.18
C ALA A 200 -0.45 18.21 -23.78
N GLU A 201 -0.93 19.20 -24.48
CA GLU A 201 -2.33 19.60 -24.40
C GLU A 201 -3.19 18.48 -24.99
N PRO A 202 -4.42 18.29 -24.46
CA PRO A 202 -5.35 17.35 -25.06
C PRO A 202 -5.70 17.84 -26.46
N THR A 203 -4.97 17.33 -27.45
CA THR A 203 -5.21 17.60 -28.88
C THR A 203 -6.52 16.95 -29.35
N LEU A 204 -7.09 16.10 -28.52
CA LEU A 204 -8.33 15.41 -28.80
C LEU A 204 -9.52 16.27 -28.35
N ARG A 205 -10.45 16.49 -29.27
CA ARG A 205 -11.76 17.03 -28.93
C ARG A 205 -12.40 16.06 -27.95
N LYS A 206 -12.58 16.50 -26.70
CA LYS A 206 -13.34 15.74 -25.71
C LYS A 206 -14.70 15.40 -26.33
N LYS A 207 -14.99 14.10 -26.42
CA LYS A 207 -16.33 13.66 -26.83
C LYS A 207 -17.38 14.36 -25.96
N PRO A 208 -18.51 14.83 -26.51
CA PRO A 208 -19.55 15.40 -25.68
C PRO A 208 -19.92 14.40 -24.57
N PHE A 209 -20.06 14.94 -23.37
CA PHE A 209 -20.48 14.13 -22.24
C PHE A 209 -21.96 13.78 -22.40
N GLN A 210 -22.31 12.53 -22.27
CA GLN A 210 -23.70 12.06 -22.23
C GLN A 210 -23.98 11.51 -20.81
N GLN A 211 -25.05 12.00 -20.23
CA GLN A 211 -25.59 11.41 -19.00
C GLN A 211 -26.18 10.04 -19.30
N GLY A 212 -26.12 9.14 -18.34
CA GLY A 212 -26.66 7.82 -18.57
C GLY A 212 -26.73 6.97 -17.30
N LEU A 213 -27.66 6.04 -17.36
CA LEU A 213 -27.77 4.95 -16.40
C LEU A 213 -26.98 3.76 -16.94
N TYR A 214 -26.22 3.10 -16.07
CA TYR A 214 -25.57 1.85 -16.40
C TYR A 214 -25.65 0.85 -15.24
N LEU A 215 -25.62 -0.42 -15.59
CA LEU A 215 -25.60 -1.53 -14.67
C LEU A 215 -24.17 -2.05 -14.58
N ASN A 216 -23.73 -2.32 -13.37
CA ASN A 216 -22.44 -2.93 -13.12
C ASN A 216 -22.66 -4.26 -12.37
N PHE A 217 -21.98 -5.30 -12.84
CA PHE A 217 -21.98 -6.60 -12.19
C PHE A 217 -20.54 -7.02 -11.97
N ALA A 218 -20.23 -7.46 -10.76
CA ALA A 218 -18.94 -8.00 -10.42
C ALA A 218 -19.08 -9.33 -9.68
N ALA A 219 -18.17 -10.24 -9.97
CA ALA A 219 -18.03 -11.49 -9.23
C ALA A 219 -16.59 -11.61 -8.73
N GLY A 220 -16.43 -11.90 -7.46
CA GLY A 220 -15.13 -12.09 -6.81
C GLY A 220 -14.96 -13.53 -6.33
N LEU A 221 -13.75 -14.06 -6.54
CA LEU A 221 -13.29 -15.31 -5.95
C LEU A 221 -12.08 -15.01 -5.10
N GLY A 222 -12.02 -15.53 -3.90
CA GLY A 222 -10.92 -15.30 -2.97
C GLY A 222 -10.68 -16.48 -2.05
N ALA A 223 -9.69 -16.31 -1.19
CA ALA A 223 -9.37 -17.25 -0.14
C ALA A 223 -8.98 -16.48 1.13
N LYS A 224 -9.34 -16.98 2.30
CA LYS A 224 -8.99 -16.37 3.57
C LYS A 224 -8.83 -17.41 4.68
N THR A 225 -8.06 -17.06 5.70
CA THR A 225 -8.04 -17.73 7.00
C THR A 225 -8.98 -17.01 7.96
N LEU A 226 -9.62 -17.73 8.88
CA LEU A 226 -10.52 -17.13 9.85
C LEU A 226 -9.72 -16.49 11.00
N LEU A 227 -10.25 -15.39 11.52
CA LEU A 227 -9.68 -14.72 12.69
C LEU A 227 -9.90 -15.57 13.95
N GLU A 228 -11.03 -16.24 14.03
CA GLU A 228 -11.41 -17.11 15.14
C GLU A 228 -10.42 -18.25 15.31
N ASP A 229 -9.98 -18.90 14.23
CA ASP A 229 -8.96 -19.95 14.27
C ASP A 229 -7.65 -19.41 14.87
N TRP A 230 -7.26 -18.19 14.49
CA TRP A 230 -6.11 -17.52 15.08
C TRP A 230 -6.29 -17.26 16.59
N LEU A 231 -7.43 -16.67 16.98
CA LEU A 231 -7.69 -16.32 18.38
C LEU A 231 -7.72 -17.56 19.29
N ILE A 232 -8.32 -18.65 18.83
CA ILE A 232 -8.36 -19.91 19.60
C ILE A 232 -6.94 -20.41 19.86
N THR A 233 -6.07 -20.42 18.85
CA THR A 233 -4.69 -20.93 19.01
C THR A 233 -3.80 -20.02 19.83
N GLN A 234 -4.09 -18.71 19.88
CA GLN A 234 -3.33 -17.75 20.67
C GLN A 234 -3.78 -17.67 22.13
N PHE A 235 -5.09 -17.76 22.38
CA PHE A 235 -5.70 -17.44 23.68
C PHE A 235 -6.50 -18.60 24.29
N GLY A 236 -7.09 -19.47 23.48
CA GLY A 236 -7.92 -20.58 23.92
C GLY A 236 -7.21 -21.92 24.06
N THR A 237 -5.96 -22.00 23.59
CA THR A 237 -5.20 -23.26 23.56
C THR A 237 -4.07 -23.20 24.60
N PRO A 238 -3.97 -24.19 25.51
CA PRO A 238 -2.91 -24.21 26.51
C PRO A 238 -1.53 -24.42 25.90
N PRO A 239 -0.45 -23.93 26.53
CA PRO A 239 0.92 -24.04 26.02
C PRO A 239 1.41 -25.46 25.72
N SER A 240 0.84 -26.46 26.39
CA SER A 240 1.15 -27.87 26.16
C SER A 240 0.49 -28.50 24.93
N HIS A 241 -0.44 -27.79 24.31
CA HIS A 241 -1.18 -28.31 23.13
C HIS A 241 -0.36 -28.11 21.84
N PRO A 242 -0.36 -29.08 20.90
CA PRO A 242 0.40 -28.97 19.63
C PRO A 242 0.05 -27.74 18.82
N ASP A 243 -1.23 -27.32 18.83
CA ASP A 243 -1.73 -26.19 18.09
C ASP A 243 -1.52 -24.83 18.79
N TYR A 244 -0.90 -24.82 19.98
CA TYR A 244 -0.58 -23.57 20.66
C TYR A 244 0.31 -22.70 19.80
N ARG A 245 -0.20 -21.51 19.47
CA ARG A 245 0.49 -20.53 18.62
C ARG A 245 0.95 -21.11 17.27
N THR A 246 0.12 -21.96 16.66
CA THR A 246 0.39 -22.53 15.34
C THR A 246 0.63 -21.43 14.29
N GLU A 247 1.40 -21.75 13.27
CA GLU A 247 1.68 -20.91 12.09
C GLU A 247 0.83 -21.36 10.88
N SER A 248 0.13 -22.49 11.01
CA SER A 248 -0.67 -23.09 9.93
C SER A 248 -2.15 -22.99 10.24
N PHE A 249 -2.92 -22.44 9.31
CA PHE A 249 -4.35 -22.27 9.42
C PHE A 249 -5.03 -22.81 8.17
N ARG A 250 -6.28 -23.29 8.35
CA ARG A 250 -7.13 -23.70 7.25
C ARG A 250 -7.48 -22.49 6.38
N ILE A 251 -7.35 -22.66 5.06
CA ILE A 251 -7.76 -21.67 4.07
C ILE A 251 -9.18 -21.99 3.62
N TYR A 252 -10.06 -20.99 3.67
CA TYR A 252 -11.45 -21.09 3.27
C TYR A 252 -11.65 -20.32 1.97
N PRO A 253 -12.42 -20.84 1.00
CA PRO A 253 -12.82 -20.06 -0.17
C PRO A 253 -13.76 -18.93 0.25
N ALA A 254 -13.67 -17.82 -0.46
CA ALA A 254 -14.55 -16.67 -0.31
C ALA A 254 -15.13 -16.31 -1.68
N TYR A 255 -16.41 -15.96 -1.71
CA TYR A 255 -17.13 -15.57 -2.91
C TYR A 255 -17.81 -14.24 -2.65
N SER A 256 -17.85 -13.37 -3.63
CA SER A 256 -18.70 -12.18 -3.63
C SER A 256 -19.39 -12.00 -4.97
N LEU A 257 -20.60 -11.49 -4.93
CA LEU A 257 -21.37 -11.07 -6.10
C LEU A 257 -21.89 -9.67 -5.82
N GLN A 258 -21.64 -8.76 -6.75
CA GLN A 258 -22.08 -7.38 -6.63
C GLN A 258 -22.90 -6.98 -7.85
N ALA A 259 -23.97 -6.24 -7.63
CA ALA A 259 -24.78 -5.63 -8.67
C ALA A 259 -25.12 -4.19 -8.30
N ASP A 260 -24.83 -3.26 -9.20
CA ASP A 260 -25.04 -1.82 -8.99
C ASP A 260 -25.85 -1.21 -10.12
N VAL A 261 -26.72 -0.25 -9.76
CA VAL A 261 -27.36 0.67 -10.68
C VAL A 261 -26.70 2.02 -10.51
N MET A 262 -26.05 2.52 -11.54
CA MET A 262 -25.22 3.72 -11.50
C MET A 262 -25.76 4.80 -12.44
N TRP A 263 -25.94 6.01 -11.92
CA TRP A 263 -26.26 7.20 -12.68
C TRP A 263 -25.02 8.06 -12.89
N ARG A 264 -24.58 8.22 -14.15
CA ARG A 264 -23.48 9.09 -14.52
C ARG A 264 -24.02 10.47 -14.90
N TYR A 265 -23.86 11.43 -14.02
CA TYR A 265 -24.39 12.79 -14.17
C TYR A 265 -23.33 13.82 -14.56
N ALA A 266 -22.04 13.47 -14.46
CA ALA A 266 -20.94 14.31 -14.90
C ALA A 266 -19.81 13.46 -15.49
N ARG A 267 -18.88 14.08 -16.22
CA ARG A 267 -17.79 13.38 -16.91
C ARG A 267 -16.96 12.47 -15.97
N ARG A 268 -16.76 12.90 -14.73
CA ARG A 268 -15.94 12.22 -13.72
C ARG A 268 -16.75 11.73 -12.52
N TRP A 269 -18.07 11.89 -12.54
CA TRP A 269 -18.89 11.56 -11.39
C TRP A 269 -20.08 10.70 -11.78
N SER A 270 -20.24 9.66 -11.03
CA SER A 270 -21.43 8.82 -11.02
C SER A 270 -21.76 8.46 -9.58
N SER A 271 -23.01 8.24 -9.28
CA SER A 271 -23.49 7.73 -8.00
C SER A 271 -24.49 6.62 -8.27
N GLY A 272 -24.60 5.68 -7.36
CA GLY A 272 -25.50 4.56 -7.53
C GLY A 272 -25.82 3.87 -6.23
N LEU A 273 -26.66 2.85 -6.34
CA LEU A 273 -26.98 1.94 -5.29
C LEU A 273 -26.63 0.53 -5.76
N GLY A 274 -26.10 -0.27 -4.86
CA GLY A 274 -25.73 -1.65 -5.12
C GLY A 274 -26.03 -2.56 -3.96
N VAL A 275 -25.95 -3.84 -4.26
CA VAL A 275 -26.04 -4.95 -3.30
C VAL A 275 -24.80 -5.82 -3.47
N ASP A 276 -24.32 -6.34 -2.33
CA ASP A 276 -23.17 -7.22 -2.23
C ASP A 276 -23.51 -8.41 -1.32
#